data_80141140dc4eefee34a190fca407fcfd
#
_entry.id   80141140dc4eefee34a190fca407fcfd
#
_cell.length_a   1.000
_cell.length_b   1.000
_cell.length_c   1.000
_cell.angle_alpha   90.00
_cell.angle_beta   90.00
_cell.angle_gamma   90.00
#
_symmetry.space_group_name_H-M   'P 1'
#
loop_
_entity.id
_entity.type
_entity.pdbx_description
1 polymer ?
#
loop_
_entity_poly.entity_id
_entity_poly.type
_entity_poly.pdbx_seq_one_letter_code
_entity_poly.pdbx_strand_id
1 'polypeptide(L)'
;MNSATLTDEQLQSLDARIQSIPIVETLGMKINKLEKGHCEATVPRHKRWDGIYETFHGGMLGTIADTVTCWSILTEIGADAHVATTDFNIRFLRPCHTDVVCKAHVVRIGRTMCLARADL
;
A
#
# COMPACT_ATOMS: atom_id res chain seq x y z
N MET A 1 -13.17 -3.87 -22.50
CA MET A 1 -13.59 -4.58 -21.63
C MET A 1 -13.70 -3.94 -20.36
N ASN A 2 -14.56 -4.19 -19.76
CA ASN A 2 -14.73 -3.52 -18.67
C ASN A 2 -13.84 -3.95 -17.61
N SER A 3 -13.48 -3.10 -16.89
CA SER A 3 -12.83 -3.41 -15.72
C SER A 3 -13.88 -3.76 -14.73
N ALA A 4 -14.28 -4.95 -14.78
CA ALA A 4 -15.22 -5.40 -13.79
C ALA A 4 -14.66 -5.14 -12.41
N THR A 5 -15.46 -4.61 -11.54
CA THR A 5 -15.12 -4.48 -10.13
C THR A 5 -14.95 -5.88 -9.56
N LEU A 6 -13.96 -6.06 -8.71
CA LEU A 6 -13.78 -7.33 -8.03
C LEU A 6 -15.00 -7.61 -7.16
N THR A 7 -15.38 -8.88 -7.10
CA THR A 7 -16.47 -9.30 -6.22
C THR A 7 -16.01 -9.24 -4.76
N ASP A 8 -16.96 -9.28 -3.84
CA ASP A 8 -16.63 -9.34 -2.41
C ASP A 8 -15.77 -10.55 -2.09
N GLU A 9 -16.01 -11.68 -2.75
CA GLU A 9 -15.21 -12.88 -2.58
C GLU A 9 -13.78 -12.65 -3.05
N GLN A 10 -13.58 -11.97 -4.17
CA GLN A 10 -12.27 -11.64 -4.68
C GLN A 10 -11.53 -10.67 -3.76
N LEU A 11 -12.23 -9.68 -3.20
CA LEU A 11 -11.64 -8.77 -2.23
C LEU A 11 -11.25 -9.47 -0.94
N GLN A 12 -12.06 -10.42 -0.48
CA GLN A 12 -11.72 -11.24 0.68
C GLN A 12 -10.49 -12.08 0.42
N SER A 13 -10.36 -12.63 -0.79
CA SER A 13 -9.19 -13.40 -1.19
C SER A 13 -7.93 -12.54 -1.19
N LEU A 14 -8.04 -11.32 -1.68
CA LEU A 14 -6.93 -10.38 -1.67
C LEU A 14 -6.55 -10.01 -0.23
N ASP A 15 -7.52 -9.71 0.61
CA ASP A 15 -7.28 -9.40 2.01
C ASP A 15 -6.57 -10.56 2.73
N ALA A 16 -7.03 -11.79 2.51
CA ALA A 16 -6.39 -12.97 3.08
C ALA A 16 -4.94 -13.11 2.62
N ARG A 17 -4.68 -12.85 1.34
CA ARG A 17 -3.33 -12.88 0.79
C ARG A 17 -2.45 -11.83 1.44
N ILE A 18 -2.98 -10.62 1.61
CA ILE A 18 -2.26 -9.53 2.27
C ILE A 18 -1.92 -9.89 3.72
N GLN A 19 -2.88 -10.43 4.45
CA GLN A 19 -2.66 -10.79 5.85
C GLN A 19 -1.60 -11.87 6.03
N SER A 20 -1.30 -12.64 5.00
CA SER A 20 -0.27 -13.67 5.06
C SER A 20 1.15 -13.14 4.83
N ILE A 21 1.31 -11.87 4.45
CA ILE A 21 2.60 -11.29 4.12
C ILE A 21 3.38 -10.94 5.39
N PRO A 22 4.63 -11.43 5.54
CA PRO A 22 5.41 -11.15 6.76
C PRO A 22 5.56 -9.68 7.11
N ILE A 23 5.72 -8.79 6.12
CA ILE A 23 5.90 -7.36 6.40
C ILE A 23 4.67 -6.75 7.05
N VAL A 24 3.49 -7.26 6.78
CA VAL A 24 2.24 -6.78 7.38
C VAL A 24 2.28 -6.99 8.89
N GLU A 25 2.66 -8.18 9.32
CA GLU A 25 2.79 -8.49 10.74
C GLU A 25 3.93 -7.68 11.37
N THR A 26 5.08 -7.63 10.70
CA THR A 26 6.24 -6.94 11.23
C THR A 26 5.97 -5.46 11.50
N LEU A 27 5.28 -4.79 10.58
CA LEU A 27 4.95 -3.38 10.73
C LEU A 27 3.67 -3.13 11.52
N GLY A 28 2.92 -4.18 11.83
CA GLY A 28 1.62 -4.04 12.48
C GLY A 28 0.60 -3.35 11.58
N MET A 29 0.68 -3.59 10.28
CA MET A 29 -0.20 -2.91 9.32
C MET A 29 -1.63 -3.38 9.46
N LYS A 30 -2.56 -2.42 9.40
CA LYS A 30 -3.99 -2.69 9.38
C LYS A 30 -4.60 -2.10 8.14
N ILE A 31 -5.38 -2.90 7.41
CA ILE A 31 -6.12 -2.37 6.28
C ILE A 31 -7.41 -1.76 6.80
N ASN A 32 -7.62 -0.48 6.50
CA ASN A 32 -8.83 0.25 6.89
C ASN A 32 -9.84 0.27 5.75
N LYS A 33 -9.37 0.18 4.51
CA LYS A 33 -10.22 0.25 3.33
C LYS A 33 -9.57 -0.50 2.19
N LEU A 34 -10.32 -1.35 1.55
CA LEU A 34 -9.86 -2.11 0.38
C LEU A 34 -11.01 -2.20 -0.59
N GLU A 35 -10.95 -1.41 -1.66
CA GLU A 35 -11.98 -1.39 -2.69
C GLU A 35 -11.34 -1.08 -4.03
N LYS A 36 -12.10 -1.19 -5.10
CA LYS A 36 -11.56 -1.01 -6.44
C LYS A 36 -10.81 0.30 -6.57
N GLY A 37 -9.52 0.21 -6.88
CA GLY A 37 -8.65 1.35 -7.11
C GLY A 37 -8.19 2.07 -5.86
N HIS A 38 -8.59 1.60 -4.66
CA HIS A 38 -8.24 2.28 -3.42
C HIS A 38 -7.84 1.31 -2.33
N CYS A 39 -6.80 1.67 -1.61
CA CYS A 39 -6.40 0.93 -0.42
C CYS A 39 -5.91 1.92 0.64
N GLU A 40 -6.40 1.76 1.85
CA GLU A 40 -5.94 2.56 2.97
C GLU A 40 -5.47 1.64 4.07
N ALA A 41 -4.29 1.91 4.60
CA ALA A 41 -3.72 1.12 5.67
C ALA A 41 -3.08 2.01 6.73
N THR A 42 -3.10 1.54 7.96
CA THR A 42 -2.47 2.24 9.08
C THR A 42 -1.31 1.42 9.61
N VAL A 43 -0.20 2.09 9.89
CA VAL A 43 0.97 1.50 10.55
C VAL A 43 1.18 2.25 11.86
N PRO A 44 1.14 1.54 13.01
CA PRO A 44 1.32 2.21 14.29
C PRO A 44 2.75 2.70 14.46
N ARG A 45 2.87 3.83 15.15
CA ARG A 45 4.16 4.41 15.47
C ARG A 45 4.92 3.50 16.44
N HIS A 46 6.19 3.26 16.14
CA HIS A 46 7.06 2.51 17.04
C HIS A 46 8.49 3.00 16.88
N LYS A 47 9.20 3.16 18.00
CA LYS A 47 10.58 3.66 18.00
C LYS A 47 11.53 2.85 17.14
N ARG A 48 11.28 1.55 16.98
CA ARG A 48 12.14 0.71 16.16
C ARG A 48 12.18 1.12 14.69
N TRP A 49 11.19 1.92 14.26
CA TRP A 49 11.15 2.41 12.88
C TRP A 49 11.69 3.82 12.74
N ASP A 50 12.30 4.36 13.79
CA ASP A 50 12.86 5.70 13.75
C ASP A 50 14.22 5.72 13.07
N GLY A 51 14.51 6.86 12.44
CA GLY A 51 15.83 7.17 11.94
C GLY A 51 16.65 7.91 12.99
N ILE A 52 17.73 8.52 12.53
CA ILE A 52 18.69 9.18 13.41
C ILE A 52 18.09 10.36 14.19
N TYR A 53 17.03 10.97 13.68
CA TYR A 53 16.41 12.14 14.30
C TYR A 53 15.16 11.81 15.12
N GLU A 54 14.98 10.53 15.48
CA GLU A 54 13.85 10.08 16.29
C GLU A 54 12.48 10.37 15.63
N THR A 55 12.46 10.36 14.31
CA THR A 55 11.24 10.43 13.50
C THR A 55 11.14 9.15 12.69
N PHE A 56 9.95 8.85 12.20
CA PHE A 56 9.71 7.67 11.39
C PHE A 56 10.69 7.66 10.20
N HIS A 57 11.43 6.58 10.07
CA HIS A 57 12.48 6.47 9.05
C HIS A 57 11.87 6.61 7.64
N GLY A 58 12.47 7.51 6.83
CA GLY A 58 11.96 7.76 5.48
C GLY A 58 11.88 6.52 4.61
N GLY A 59 12.89 5.64 4.71
CA GLY A 59 12.88 4.38 3.97
C GLY A 59 11.71 3.48 4.37
N MET A 60 11.31 3.52 5.64
CA MET A 60 10.15 2.75 6.10
C MET A 60 8.86 3.36 5.59
N LEU A 61 8.75 4.68 5.53
CA LEU A 61 7.62 5.35 4.90
C LEU A 61 7.52 4.96 3.42
N GLY A 62 8.67 4.87 2.74
CA GLY A 62 8.73 4.40 1.36
C GLY A 62 8.25 2.96 1.22
N THR A 63 8.64 2.09 2.14
CA THR A 63 8.18 0.69 2.17
C THR A 63 6.66 0.62 2.29
N ILE A 64 6.09 1.43 3.18
CA ILE A 64 4.64 1.48 3.38
C ILE A 64 3.96 1.94 2.10
N ALA A 65 4.43 3.03 1.50
CA ALA A 65 3.85 3.57 0.28
C ALA A 65 3.90 2.56 -0.88
N ASP A 66 5.06 1.94 -1.09
CA ASP A 66 5.23 0.94 -2.14
C ASP A 66 4.29 -0.24 -1.94
N THR A 67 4.16 -0.70 -0.71
CA THR A 67 3.33 -1.85 -0.37
C THR A 67 1.85 -1.55 -0.60
N VAL A 68 1.36 -0.42 -0.09
CA VAL A 68 -0.07 -0.09 -0.18
C VAL A 68 -0.49 0.27 -1.60
N THR A 69 0.37 0.93 -2.37
CA THR A 69 0.08 1.20 -3.80
C THR A 69 -0.02 -0.11 -4.58
N CYS A 70 0.83 -1.09 -4.30
CA CYS A 70 0.71 -2.41 -4.91
C CYS A 70 -0.66 -3.01 -4.66
N TRP A 71 -1.14 -2.96 -3.42
CA TRP A 71 -2.45 -3.50 -3.08
C TRP A 71 -3.58 -2.77 -3.80
N SER A 72 -3.47 -1.44 -3.95
CA SER A 72 -4.49 -0.69 -4.69
C SER A 72 -4.57 -1.16 -6.15
N ILE A 73 -3.44 -1.46 -6.77
CA ILE A 73 -3.39 -1.99 -8.13
C ILE A 73 -4.04 -3.38 -8.19
N LEU A 74 -3.74 -4.24 -7.23
CA LEU A 74 -4.31 -5.59 -7.19
C LEU A 74 -5.84 -5.59 -7.05
N THR A 75 -6.41 -4.55 -6.45
CA THR A 75 -7.88 -4.43 -6.39
C THR A 75 -8.51 -4.28 -7.76
N GLU A 76 -7.74 -3.87 -8.77
CA GLU A 76 -8.27 -3.70 -10.12
C GLU A 76 -7.90 -4.83 -11.05
N ILE A 77 -6.71 -5.42 -10.90
CA ILE A 77 -6.25 -6.43 -11.85
C ILE A 77 -6.37 -7.87 -11.33
N GLY A 78 -6.67 -8.04 -10.06
CA GLY A 78 -6.97 -9.34 -9.48
C GLY A 78 -6.01 -9.75 -8.37
N ALA A 79 -6.55 -10.53 -7.42
CA ALA A 79 -5.83 -10.96 -6.23
C ALA A 79 -4.62 -11.86 -6.54
N ASP A 80 -4.67 -12.58 -7.66
CA ASP A 80 -3.60 -13.50 -8.03
C ASP A 80 -2.61 -12.90 -9.02
N ALA A 81 -2.78 -11.65 -9.39
CA ALA A 81 -1.88 -11.00 -10.33
C ALA A 81 -0.50 -10.79 -9.70
N HIS A 82 0.51 -10.75 -10.55
CA HIS A 82 1.87 -10.43 -10.16
C HIS A 82 2.25 -9.08 -10.71
N VAL A 83 2.70 -8.19 -9.83
CA VAL A 83 3.23 -6.89 -10.22
C VAL A 83 4.57 -6.69 -9.55
N ALA A 84 5.43 -5.92 -10.19
CA ALA A 84 6.72 -5.56 -9.65
C ALA A 84 6.91 -4.07 -9.79
N THR A 85 7.41 -3.43 -8.73
CA THR A 85 7.72 -2.01 -8.77
C THR A 85 8.95 -1.79 -9.63
N THR A 86 8.80 -1.00 -10.68
CA THR A 86 9.90 -0.68 -11.59
C THR A 86 10.39 0.73 -11.40
N ASP A 87 9.56 1.60 -10.84
CA ASP A 87 9.91 2.99 -10.68
C ASP A 87 9.14 3.55 -9.49
N PHE A 88 9.83 4.29 -8.65
CA PHE A 88 9.25 4.77 -7.40
C PHE A 88 9.78 6.17 -7.10
N ASN A 89 8.87 7.13 -6.94
CA ASN A 89 9.23 8.50 -6.63
C ASN A 89 8.53 8.90 -5.33
N ILE A 90 9.29 9.38 -4.36
CA ILE A 90 8.73 9.76 -3.07
C ILE A 90 9.25 11.13 -2.67
N ARG A 91 8.38 11.92 -2.04
CA ARG A 91 8.74 13.22 -1.49
C ARG A 91 8.33 13.28 -0.03
N PHE A 92 9.28 13.68 0.81
CA PHE A 92 9.06 13.82 2.23
C PHE A 92 8.79 15.29 2.53
N LEU A 93 7.54 15.59 2.89
CA LEU A 93 7.12 16.98 3.07
C LEU A 93 7.40 17.48 4.49
N ARG A 94 7.43 16.59 5.46
CA ARG A 94 7.70 16.94 6.86
C ARG A 94 8.01 15.68 7.67
N PRO A 95 8.64 15.86 8.87
CA PRO A 95 8.91 14.72 9.73
C PRO A 95 7.61 14.05 10.20
N CYS A 96 7.66 12.75 10.40
CA CYS A 96 6.53 11.98 10.90
C CYS A 96 6.79 11.52 12.33
N HIS A 97 5.91 11.88 13.24
CA HIS A 97 6.02 11.54 14.67
C HIS A 97 4.84 10.69 15.15
N THR A 98 3.93 10.33 14.28
CA THR A 98 2.68 9.68 14.65
C THR A 98 2.50 8.36 13.90
N ASP A 99 1.40 7.68 14.19
CA ASP A 99 0.96 6.58 13.34
C ASP A 99 0.84 7.08 11.90
N VAL A 100 1.07 6.19 10.95
CA VAL A 100 1.01 6.53 9.54
C VAL A 100 -0.28 5.97 8.96
N VAL A 101 -1.06 6.82 8.31
CA VAL A 101 -2.19 6.39 7.52
C VAL A 101 -1.81 6.60 6.07
N CYS A 102 -1.70 5.50 5.34
CA CYS A 102 -1.35 5.54 3.92
C CYS A 102 -2.59 5.35 3.08
N LYS A 103 -2.90 6.33 2.25
CA LYS A 103 -4.05 6.30 1.35
C LYS A 103 -3.54 6.19 -0.07
N ALA A 104 -3.74 5.05 -0.68
CA ALA A 104 -3.29 4.77 -2.04
C ALA A 104 -4.45 4.67 -3.01
N HIS A 105 -4.23 5.14 -4.21
CA HIS A 105 -5.21 4.98 -5.29
C HIS A 105 -4.51 4.76 -6.62
N VAL A 106 -5.21 4.05 -7.50
CA VAL A 106 -4.73 3.81 -8.85
C VAL A 106 -5.00 5.06 -9.70
N VAL A 107 -3.97 5.51 -10.40
CA VAL A 107 -4.10 6.62 -11.34
C VAL A 107 -4.42 6.08 -12.73
N ARG A 108 -3.75 4.99 -13.12
CA ARG A 108 -3.94 4.42 -14.44
C ARG A 108 -3.55 2.94 -14.46
N ILE A 109 -4.38 2.13 -15.08
CA ILE A 109 -4.06 0.74 -15.39
C ILE A 109 -3.75 0.69 -16.89
N GLY A 110 -2.49 0.49 -17.22
CA GLY A 110 -2.07 0.28 -18.58
C GLY A 110 -1.93 -1.20 -18.89
N ARG A 111 -1.66 -1.53 -20.15
CA ARG A 111 -1.50 -2.91 -20.56
C ARG A 111 -0.24 -3.56 -19.98
N THR A 112 0.84 -2.80 -19.87
CA THR A 112 2.11 -3.30 -19.34
C THR A 112 2.57 -2.56 -18.10
N MET A 113 2.04 -1.36 -17.87
CA MET A 113 2.43 -0.52 -16.74
C MET A 113 1.20 0.02 -16.04
N CYS A 114 1.26 0.04 -14.72
CA CYS A 114 0.23 0.65 -13.89
C CYS A 114 0.84 1.78 -13.08
N LEU A 115 0.09 2.85 -12.91
CA LEU A 115 0.52 3.98 -12.10
C LEU A 115 -0.43 4.12 -10.92
N ALA A 116 0.14 4.20 -9.72
CA ALA A 116 -0.61 4.45 -8.50
C ALA A 116 0.06 5.55 -7.69
N ARG A 117 -0.70 6.17 -6.81
CA ARG A 117 -0.24 7.26 -5.97
C ARG A 117 -0.66 7.00 -4.53
N ALA A 118 0.15 7.44 -3.58
CA ALA A 118 -0.19 7.36 -2.17
C ALA A 118 0.15 8.66 -1.45
N ASP A 119 -0.66 8.97 -0.46
CA ASP A 119 -0.41 10.04 0.50
C ASP A 119 -0.34 9.39 1.89
N LEU A 120 0.65 9.79 2.67
CA LEU A 120 0.87 9.24 4.00
C LEU A 120 0.66 10.31 5.08
#